data_3d4842e6df5f72056e8aca90da21195d
#
_entry.id   3d4842e6df5f72056e8aca90da21195d
#
_cell.length_a   1.000
_cell.length_b   1.000
_cell.length_c   1.000
_cell.angle_alpha   90.00
_cell.angle_beta   90.00
_cell.angle_gamma   90.00
#
_symmetry.space_group_name_H-M   'P 1'
#
loop_
_entity.id
_entity.type
_entity.pdbx_description
1 polymer ?
#
loop_
_entity_poly.entity_id
_entity_poly.type
_entity_poly.pdbx_seq_one_letter_code
_entity_poly.pdbx_strand_id
1 'polypeptide(L)'
;SFLTQLELEKIPMIDKAGLAILGNDNFLLESLNKKKGQSYIDDYVAWTISSSKCLGLKVINAGGSEVFKQGVQSFELDDIVPTYGVSSRQILKALNKANENLKIEHPLHVHCNNLGMPGNVKTALDTIDASEGRRMHLAHVQFYGYDDKGKRGFSSGSSELSEKINKNSNITVDIGQVLFKPTVTISSDILRQFNAKKHAKPNKWIISEVEDGGGGIVPYFYKENNFVNALQWVIGLELFLMIKNPYQVFLTTDHPNGAPFTSYPELLRLLMDLDFRNSQISKINKSAV
;
A
#
# COMPACT_ATOMS: atom_id res chain seq x y z
N SER A 1 11.39 10.67 12.80
CA SER A 1 11.49 11.80 11.83
C SER A 1 12.85 12.51 11.85
N PHE A 2 13.39 12.88 13.02
CA PHE A 2 14.71 13.54 13.09
C PHE A 2 15.84 12.65 12.51
N LEU A 3 15.90 11.38 12.92
CA LEU A 3 16.88 10.44 12.37
C LEU A 3 16.72 10.25 10.86
N THR A 4 15.49 10.22 10.37
CA THR A 4 15.21 10.14 8.92
C THR A 4 15.76 11.34 8.18
N GLN A 5 15.62 12.56 8.72
CA GLN A 5 16.20 13.77 8.12
C GLN A 5 17.73 13.71 8.07
N LEU A 6 18.37 13.25 9.16
CA LEU A 6 19.82 13.05 9.18
C LEU A 6 20.29 12.04 8.13
N GLU A 7 19.54 10.95 7.94
CA GLU A 7 19.86 9.96 6.90
C GLU A 7 19.68 10.54 5.49
N LEU A 8 18.64 11.32 5.27
CA LEU A 8 18.42 12.01 3.98
C LEU A 8 19.53 13.00 3.66
N GLU A 9 20.10 13.70 4.65
CA GLU A 9 21.20 14.64 4.45
C GLU A 9 22.48 13.96 3.90
N LYS A 10 22.66 12.68 4.12
CA LYS A 10 23.80 11.93 3.56
C LYS A 10 23.79 11.80 2.04
N ILE A 11 22.70 12.16 1.38
CA ILE A 11 22.57 12.13 -0.08
C ILE A 11 22.51 13.56 -0.61
N PRO A 12 23.63 14.22 -0.89
CA PRO A 12 23.65 15.67 -1.16
C PRO A 12 23.24 16.05 -2.60
N MET A 13 23.12 15.08 -3.50
CA MET A 13 23.04 15.32 -4.94
C MET A 13 21.60 15.50 -5.49
N ILE A 14 20.58 15.26 -4.69
CA ILE A 14 19.18 15.29 -5.13
C ILE A 14 18.29 15.95 -4.07
N ASP A 15 17.17 16.51 -4.51
CA ASP A 15 16.13 16.97 -3.61
C ASP A 15 15.46 15.79 -2.91
N LYS A 16 15.12 15.97 -1.64
CA LYS A 16 14.61 14.90 -0.77
C LYS A 16 13.46 15.43 0.07
N ALA A 17 12.46 14.60 0.25
CA ALA A 17 11.38 14.86 1.19
C ALA A 17 10.90 13.55 1.84
N GLY A 18 10.30 13.67 3.01
CA GLY A 18 9.66 12.57 3.72
C GLY A 18 8.18 12.81 3.93
N LEU A 19 7.45 11.75 4.23
CA LEU A 19 6.07 11.80 4.69
C LEU A 19 6.02 11.42 6.17
N ALA A 20 5.25 12.15 6.98
CA ALA A 20 5.06 11.85 8.39
C ALA A 20 4.07 10.69 8.55
N ILE A 21 4.53 9.59 9.17
CA ILE A 21 3.69 8.40 9.38
C ILE A 21 2.94 8.58 10.69
N LEU A 22 1.61 8.69 10.64
CA LEU A 22 0.77 8.90 11.81
C LEU A 22 -0.31 7.82 12.03
N GLY A 23 -0.47 6.87 11.09
CA GLY A 23 -1.54 5.86 11.18
C GLY A 23 -1.49 4.93 12.40
N ASN A 24 -0.35 4.84 13.07
CA ASN A 24 -0.12 4.04 14.27
C ASN A 24 0.51 4.88 15.42
N ASP A 25 0.39 6.21 15.32
CA ASP A 25 0.95 7.11 16.32
C ASP A 25 0.13 7.09 17.61
N ASN A 26 0.79 6.80 18.74
CA ASN A 26 0.14 6.64 20.03
C ASN A 26 -0.63 7.89 20.48
N PHE A 27 -0.07 9.08 20.25
CA PHE A 27 -0.73 10.32 20.65
C PHE A 27 -2.01 10.57 19.83
N LEU A 28 -1.96 10.30 18.53
CA LEU A 28 -3.15 10.38 17.67
C LEU A 28 -4.21 9.38 18.12
N LEU A 29 -3.83 8.11 18.30
CA LEU A 29 -4.77 7.05 18.70
C LEU A 29 -5.43 7.33 20.06
N GLU A 30 -4.65 7.78 21.04
CA GLU A 30 -5.19 8.22 22.34
C GLU A 30 -6.12 9.44 22.21
N SER A 31 -5.76 10.39 21.37
CA SER A 31 -6.58 11.58 21.15
C SER A 31 -7.94 11.22 20.55
N LEU A 32 -7.95 10.30 19.59
CA LEU A 32 -9.18 9.77 19.00
C LEU A 32 -10.01 8.98 20.03
N ASN A 33 -9.38 8.13 20.83
CA ASN A 33 -10.04 7.39 21.91
C ASN A 33 -10.69 8.35 22.92
N LYS A 34 -9.98 9.40 23.31
CA LYS A 34 -10.47 10.46 24.21
C LYS A 34 -11.48 11.40 23.53
N LYS A 35 -11.89 11.12 22.29
CA LYS A 35 -12.84 11.91 21.49
C LYS A 35 -12.49 13.41 21.43
N LYS A 36 -11.19 13.71 21.29
CA LYS A 36 -10.73 15.09 21.05
C LYS A 36 -11.31 15.60 19.75
N GLY A 37 -11.68 16.90 19.71
CA GLY A 37 -12.23 17.51 18.50
C GLY A 37 -11.23 17.54 17.33
N GLN A 38 -11.74 17.68 16.12
CA GLN A 38 -10.91 17.70 14.90
C GLN A 38 -9.82 18.77 14.95
N SER A 39 -10.12 19.97 15.49
CA SER A 39 -9.13 21.05 15.63
C SER A 39 -7.89 20.63 16.45
N TYR A 40 -8.10 19.81 17.48
CA TYR A 40 -6.99 19.28 18.27
C TYR A 40 -6.09 18.33 17.44
N ILE A 41 -6.70 17.53 16.56
CA ILE A 41 -5.98 16.67 15.63
C ILE A 41 -5.25 17.52 14.57
N ASP A 42 -5.90 18.55 14.06
CA ASP A 42 -5.31 19.49 13.09
C ASP A 42 -4.07 20.18 13.67
N ASP A 43 -4.14 20.67 14.92
CA ASP A 43 -3.01 21.28 15.61
C ASP A 43 -1.82 20.31 15.77
N TYR A 44 -2.11 19.07 16.15
CA TYR A 44 -1.08 18.03 16.24
C TYR A 44 -0.44 17.71 14.90
N VAL A 45 -1.24 17.59 13.84
CA VAL A 45 -0.75 17.37 12.47
C VAL A 45 0.09 18.56 12.01
N ALA A 46 -0.37 19.79 12.21
CA ALA A 46 0.37 21.02 11.87
C ALA A 46 1.72 21.06 12.57
N TRP A 47 1.74 20.77 13.87
CA TRP A 47 2.98 20.68 14.63
C TRP A 47 3.92 19.60 14.08
N THR A 48 3.39 18.41 13.77
CA THR A 48 4.17 17.29 13.24
C THR A 48 4.83 17.64 11.90
N ILE A 49 4.06 18.21 10.97
CA ILE A 49 4.59 18.64 9.65
C ILE A 49 5.64 19.72 9.81
N SER A 50 5.35 20.75 10.64
CA SER A 50 6.26 21.86 10.87
C SER A 50 7.59 21.42 11.50
N SER A 51 7.53 20.57 12.53
CA SER A 51 8.70 20.11 13.27
C SER A 51 9.52 19.07 12.48
N SER A 52 8.88 18.20 11.70
CA SER A 52 9.55 17.15 10.93
C SER A 52 10.01 17.60 9.55
N LYS A 53 9.55 18.76 9.06
CA LYS A 53 9.78 19.23 7.68
C LYS A 53 9.31 18.23 6.61
N CYS A 54 8.34 17.40 6.94
CA CYS A 54 7.75 16.46 6.00
C CYS A 54 6.85 17.16 4.98
N LEU A 55 6.78 16.59 3.77
CA LEU A 55 5.97 17.09 2.66
C LEU A 55 4.48 16.84 2.85
N GLY A 56 4.12 15.80 3.58
CA GLY A 56 2.73 15.39 3.78
C GLY A 56 2.60 14.25 4.79
N LEU A 57 1.43 13.65 4.83
CA LEU A 57 1.07 12.57 5.74
C LEU A 57 1.10 11.21 5.06
N LYS A 58 1.50 10.19 5.80
CA LYS A 58 1.41 8.78 5.39
C LYS A 58 0.72 7.95 6.47
N VAL A 59 -0.10 7.01 6.01
CA VAL A 59 -0.70 5.96 6.83
C VAL A 59 -0.24 4.61 6.31
N ILE A 60 0.23 3.75 7.20
CA ILE A 60 0.56 2.36 6.91
C ILE A 60 -0.24 1.49 7.87
N ASN A 61 -1.13 0.63 7.34
CA ASN A 61 -1.97 -0.25 8.16
C ASN A 61 -2.56 0.47 9.38
N ALA A 62 -3.48 1.40 9.15
CA ALA A 62 -4.02 2.27 10.21
C ALA A 62 -4.44 1.50 11.47
N GLY A 63 -3.76 1.72 12.60
CA GLY A 63 -3.96 0.96 13.84
C GLY A 63 -3.39 -0.48 13.81
N GLY A 64 -2.89 -0.94 12.68
CA GLY A 64 -2.48 -2.32 12.48
C GLY A 64 -1.28 -2.77 13.31
N SER A 65 -0.34 -1.87 13.62
CA SER A 65 0.83 -2.23 14.43
C SER A 65 0.43 -2.78 15.81
N GLU A 66 -0.56 -2.18 16.46
CA GLU A 66 -1.04 -2.66 17.76
C GLU A 66 -1.82 -3.97 17.64
N VAL A 67 -2.60 -4.11 16.58
CA VAL A 67 -3.36 -5.34 16.28
C VAL A 67 -2.43 -6.51 16.02
N PHE A 68 -1.32 -6.29 15.30
CA PHE A 68 -0.29 -7.31 15.06
C PHE A 68 0.41 -7.78 16.33
N LYS A 69 0.74 -6.87 17.24
CA LYS A 69 1.34 -7.22 18.54
C LYS A 69 0.45 -8.18 19.33
N GLN A 70 -0.85 -8.17 19.08
CA GLN A 70 -1.83 -9.06 19.70
C GLN A 70 -2.07 -10.35 18.90
N GLY A 71 -1.29 -10.61 17.85
CA GLY A 71 -1.36 -11.84 17.05
C GLY A 71 -2.50 -11.87 16.01
N VAL A 72 -3.22 -10.78 15.82
CA VAL A 72 -4.27 -10.68 14.81
C VAL A 72 -3.64 -10.50 13.42
N GLN A 73 -4.03 -11.32 12.46
CA GLN A 73 -3.38 -11.40 11.15
C GLN A 73 -4.11 -10.64 10.04
N SER A 74 -5.39 -10.35 10.20
CA SER A 74 -6.19 -9.52 9.31
C SER A 74 -6.93 -8.46 10.09
N PHE A 75 -7.11 -7.29 9.52
CA PHE A 75 -7.69 -6.14 10.19
C PHE A 75 -8.45 -5.28 9.17
N GLU A 76 -9.77 -5.34 9.22
CA GLU A 76 -10.62 -4.56 8.35
C GLU A 76 -10.78 -3.10 8.87
N LEU A 77 -11.32 -2.23 8.02
CA LEU A 77 -11.38 -0.80 8.38
C LEU A 77 -12.25 -0.50 9.61
N ASP A 78 -13.26 -1.30 9.84
CA ASP A 78 -14.21 -1.09 10.95
C ASP A 78 -13.87 -1.93 12.19
N ASP A 79 -12.86 -2.78 12.10
CA ASP A 79 -12.35 -3.49 13.27
C ASP A 79 -11.72 -2.51 14.26
N ILE A 80 -11.89 -2.81 15.54
CA ILE A 80 -11.41 -1.93 16.62
C ILE A 80 -9.99 -2.32 17.03
N VAL A 81 -9.09 -1.33 17.08
CA VAL A 81 -7.77 -1.48 17.72
C VAL A 81 -8.00 -1.68 19.24
N PRO A 82 -7.75 -2.87 19.79
CA PRO A 82 -8.19 -3.20 21.13
C PRO A 82 -7.62 -2.26 22.20
N THR A 83 -6.38 -1.85 22.08
CA THR A 83 -5.69 -0.97 23.04
C THR A 83 -6.30 0.43 23.08
N TYR A 84 -6.80 0.94 21.95
CA TYR A 84 -7.24 2.34 21.82
C TYR A 84 -8.73 2.49 21.59
N GLY A 85 -9.46 1.43 21.30
CA GLY A 85 -10.91 1.51 21.05
C GLY A 85 -11.30 2.34 19.83
N VAL A 86 -10.40 2.48 18.85
CA VAL A 86 -10.61 3.21 17.60
C VAL A 86 -10.48 2.27 16.40
N SER A 87 -11.12 2.58 15.27
CA SER A 87 -11.01 1.80 14.04
C SER A 87 -10.06 2.45 13.03
N SER A 88 -9.58 1.65 12.07
CA SER A 88 -8.79 2.18 10.93
C SER A 88 -9.55 3.29 10.19
N ARG A 89 -10.86 3.13 10.00
CA ARG A 89 -11.71 4.13 9.35
C ARG A 89 -11.70 5.45 10.10
N GLN A 90 -11.77 5.44 11.42
CA GLN A 90 -11.72 6.66 12.24
C GLN A 90 -10.36 7.36 12.09
N ILE A 91 -9.26 6.59 12.10
CA ILE A 91 -7.90 7.13 11.91
C ILE A 91 -7.77 7.79 10.53
N LEU A 92 -8.18 7.08 9.47
CA LEU A 92 -8.12 7.58 8.09
C LEU A 92 -8.95 8.87 7.92
N LYS A 93 -10.18 8.88 8.42
CA LYS A 93 -11.06 10.06 8.33
C LYS A 93 -10.48 11.26 9.06
N ALA A 94 -9.96 11.09 10.27
CA ALA A 94 -9.38 12.17 11.06
C ALA A 94 -8.14 12.77 10.37
N LEU A 95 -7.22 11.92 9.88
CA LEU A 95 -6.01 12.38 9.19
C LEU A 95 -6.33 13.00 7.82
N ASN A 96 -7.28 12.44 7.08
CA ASN A 96 -7.67 13.00 5.79
C ASN A 96 -8.38 14.36 5.95
N LYS A 97 -9.18 14.50 7.02
CA LYS A 97 -9.81 15.78 7.36
C LYS A 97 -8.77 16.83 7.79
N ALA A 98 -7.77 16.45 8.58
CA ALA A 98 -6.66 17.32 8.94
C ALA A 98 -5.86 17.75 7.71
N ASN A 99 -5.60 16.82 6.78
CA ASN A 99 -4.91 17.10 5.52
C ASN A 99 -5.66 18.16 4.69
N GLU A 100 -6.98 18.06 4.62
CA GLU A 100 -7.85 19.04 3.95
C GLU A 100 -7.87 20.39 4.67
N ASN A 101 -8.11 20.41 5.98
CA ASN A 101 -8.23 21.64 6.79
C ASN A 101 -6.94 22.45 6.76
N LEU A 102 -5.80 21.80 6.82
CA LEU A 102 -4.47 22.42 6.79
C LEU A 102 -3.97 22.73 5.36
N LYS A 103 -4.76 22.35 4.34
CA LYS A 103 -4.40 22.54 2.93
C LYS A 103 -3.03 21.96 2.58
N ILE A 104 -2.72 20.78 3.13
CA ILE A 104 -1.47 20.10 2.80
C ILE A 104 -1.49 19.72 1.32
N GLU A 105 -0.47 20.12 0.57
CA GLU A 105 -0.41 19.91 -0.90
C GLU A 105 -0.45 18.44 -1.29
N HIS A 106 0.31 17.59 -0.59
CA HIS A 106 0.33 16.17 -0.87
C HIS A 106 -0.96 15.52 -0.36
N PRO A 107 -1.66 14.70 -1.16
CA PRO A 107 -2.81 13.93 -0.67
C PRO A 107 -2.41 12.98 0.45
N LEU A 108 -3.35 12.60 1.33
CA LEU A 108 -3.07 11.57 2.32
C LEU A 108 -2.59 10.29 1.62
N HIS A 109 -1.36 9.87 1.90
CA HIS A 109 -0.74 8.70 1.29
C HIS A 109 -1.05 7.46 2.13
N VAL A 110 -1.73 6.48 1.57
CA VAL A 110 -2.27 5.32 2.31
C VAL A 110 -1.72 4.01 1.78
N HIS A 111 -1.08 3.28 2.65
CA HIS A 111 -0.81 1.85 2.54
C HIS A 111 -1.97 1.12 3.22
N CYS A 112 -2.85 0.49 2.45
CA CYS A 112 -4.07 -0.13 2.97
C CYS A 112 -3.77 -1.27 3.96
N ASN A 113 -4.79 -1.69 4.71
CA ASN A 113 -4.71 -2.88 5.54
C ASN A 113 -4.73 -4.16 4.69
N ASN A 114 -4.38 -5.31 5.26
CA ASN A 114 -4.50 -6.64 4.64
C ASN A 114 -3.67 -6.84 3.36
N LEU A 115 -2.50 -6.21 3.25
CA LEU A 115 -1.61 -6.38 2.09
C LEU A 115 -1.36 -7.88 1.81
N GLY A 116 -1.53 -8.28 0.54
CA GLY A 116 -1.26 -9.63 0.09
C GLY A 116 -2.29 -10.71 0.50
N MET A 117 -3.36 -10.32 1.19
CA MET A 117 -4.41 -11.26 1.61
C MET A 117 -5.41 -11.53 0.49
N PRO A 118 -5.84 -12.79 0.26
CA PRO A 118 -7.00 -13.05 -0.60
C PRO A 118 -8.22 -12.27 -0.15
N GLY A 119 -8.96 -11.66 -1.10
CA GLY A 119 -10.14 -10.85 -0.81
C GLY A 119 -9.86 -9.42 -0.35
N ASN A 120 -8.60 -8.99 -0.29
CA ASN A 120 -8.24 -7.64 0.19
C ASN A 120 -8.67 -6.50 -0.75
N VAL A 121 -9.14 -6.80 -1.95
CA VAL A 121 -9.76 -5.79 -2.81
C VAL A 121 -10.88 -5.06 -2.08
N LYS A 122 -11.67 -5.78 -1.28
CA LYS A 122 -12.70 -5.17 -0.45
C LYS A 122 -12.12 -4.13 0.53
N THR A 123 -11.03 -4.45 1.21
CA THR A 123 -10.35 -3.52 2.10
C THR A 123 -9.89 -2.25 1.37
N ALA A 124 -9.39 -2.39 0.13
CA ALA A 124 -9.01 -1.24 -0.70
C ALA A 124 -10.24 -0.39 -1.10
N LEU A 125 -11.35 -1.02 -1.48
CA LEU A 125 -12.60 -0.32 -1.80
C LEU A 125 -13.15 0.45 -0.59
N ASP A 126 -13.16 -0.18 0.58
CA ASP A 126 -13.57 0.44 1.84
C ASP A 126 -12.65 1.60 2.23
N THR A 127 -11.34 1.51 1.90
CA THR A 127 -10.37 2.60 2.11
C THR A 127 -10.71 3.79 1.21
N ILE A 128 -11.08 3.56 -0.05
CA ILE A 128 -11.53 4.61 -0.96
C ILE A 128 -12.79 5.29 -0.41
N ASP A 129 -13.74 4.52 0.10
CA ASP A 129 -14.96 5.08 0.71
C ASP A 129 -14.65 5.91 1.98
N ALA A 130 -13.64 5.52 2.75
CA ALA A 130 -13.20 6.29 3.92
C ALA A 130 -12.60 7.65 3.55
N SER A 131 -12.26 7.91 2.29
CA SER A 131 -11.83 9.24 1.83
C SER A 131 -12.94 10.28 1.92
N GLU A 132 -14.21 9.87 1.81
CA GLU A 132 -15.38 10.77 1.79
C GLU A 132 -15.25 11.90 0.76
N GLY A 133 -14.70 11.60 -0.41
CA GLY A 133 -14.47 12.55 -1.49
C GLY A 133 -13.23 13.45 -1.32
N ARG A 134 -12.46 13.31 -0.23
CA ARG A 134 -11.20 14.02 -0.03
C ARG A 134 -10.07 13.37 -0.81
N ARG A 135 -9.06 14.15 -1.16
CA ARG A 135 -7.89 13.65 -1.89
C ARG A 135 -7.16 12.57 -1.09
N MET A 136 -6.91 11.44 -1.73
CA MET A 136 -6.17 10.32 -1.15
C MET A 136 -5.33 9.64 -2.24
N HIS A 137 -4.13 9.22 -1.88
CA HIS A 137 -3.25 8.43 -2.72
C HIS A 137 -3.08 7.04 -2.12
N LEU A 138 -3.45 6.00 -2.87
CA LEU A 138 -3.24 4.61 -2.46
C LEU A 138 -1.93 4.08 -3.04
N ALA A 139 -1.06 3.62 -2.17
CA ALA A 139 0.25 3.10 -2.55
C ALA A 139 0.18 1.66 -3.05
N HIS A 140 1.02 1.34 -4.05
CA HIS A 140 1.28 0.00 -4.59
C HIS A 140 0.03 -0.91 -4.64
N VAL A 141 -1.02 -0.38 -5.27
CA VAL A 141 -2.37 -0.99 -5.23
C VAL A 141 -2.46 -2.39 -5.82
N GLN A 142 -1.50 -2.84 -6.62
CA GLN A 142 -1.51 -4.23 -7.09
C GLN A 142 -1.51 -5.25 -5.96
N PHE A 143 -0.90 -4.92 -4.80
CA PHE A 143 -0.88 -5.79 -3.63
C PHE A 143 -2.19 -5.80 -2.84
N TYR A 144 -3.17 -5.00 -3.28
CA TYR A 144 -4.53 -4.92 -2.74
C TYR A 144 -5.61 -5.27 -3.76
N GLY A 145 -5.22 -5.67 -4.95
CA GLY A 145 -6.13 -6.08 -6.01
C GLY A 145 -6.49 -7.56 -6.00
N TYR A 146 -6.48 -8.23 -4.83
CA TYR A 146 -6.77 -9.65 -4.73
C TYR A 146 -8.23 -9.91 -4.35
N ASP A 147 -8.91 -10.73 -5.16
CA ASP A 147 -10.19 -11.33 -4.85
C ASP A 147 -9.97 -12.75 -4.27
N ASP A 148 -10.92 -13.28 -3.54
CA ASP A 148 -10.90 -14.64 -2.98
C ASP A 148 -11.69 -15.66 -3.82
N LYS A 149 -12.21 -15.26 -4.97
CA LYS A 149 -12.97 -16.09 -5.90
C LYS A 149 -12.05 -17.01 -6.72
N GLY A 150 -12.66 -17.94 -7.42
CA GLY A 150 -11.96 -18.89 -8.30
C GLY A 150 -11.48 -20.14 -7.58
N LYS A 151 -10.96 -21.10 -8.38
CA LYS A 151 -10.62 -22.46 -7.91
C LYS A 151 -9.55 -22.51 -6.84
N ARG A 152 -8.74 -21.45 -6.69
CA ARG A 152 -7.64 -21.38 -5.73
C ARG A 152 -7.95 -20.46 -4.55
N GLY A 153 -9.14 -19.83 -4.50
CA GLY A 153 -9.48 -18.83 -3.51
C GLY A 153 -8.55 -17.61 -3.57
N PHE A 154 -8.01 -17.32 -4.77
CA PHE A 154 -7.09 -16.22 -5.00
C PHE A 154 -7.13 -15.86 -6.48
N SER A 155 -7.63 -14.67 -6.81
CA SER A 155 -7.86 -14.22 -8.17
C SER A 155 -7.68 -12.70 -8.29
N SER A 156 -7.77 -12.16 -9.52
CA SER A 156 -7.70 -10.72 -9.74
C SER A 156 -9.01 -10.03 -9.35
N GLY A 157 -8.90 -8.96 -8.57
CA GLY A 157 -9.95 -7.99 -8.27
C GLY A 157 -9.74 -6.65 -8.99
N SER A 158 -8.85 -6.61 -9.99
CA SER A 158 -8.49 -5.36 -10.70
C SER A 158 -9.67 -4.66 -11.35
N SER A 159 -10.62 -5.44 -11.87
CA SER A 159 -11.82 -4.89 -12.52
C SER A 159 -12.62 -4.02 -11.55
N GLU A 160 -12.92 -4.56 -10.39
CA GLU A 160 -13.70 -3.88 -9.36
C GLU A 160 -12.94 -2.67 -8.80
N LEU A 161 -11.64 -2.84 -8.53
CA LEU A 161 -10.80 -1.76 -8.02
C LEU A 161 -10.64 -0.62 -9.03
N SER A 162 -10.37 -0.93 -10.30
CA SER A 162 -10.23 0.09 -11.34
C SER A 162 -11.55 0.83 -11.60
N GLU A 163 -12.69 0.13 -11.56
CA GLU A 163 -13.99 0.76 -11.67
C GLU A 163 -14.24 1.76 -10.53
N LYS A 164 -13.90 1.38 -9.31
CA LYS A 164 -14.01 2.26 -8.14
C LYS A 164 -13.12 3.50 -8.27
N ILE A 165 -11.86 3.32 -8.70
CA ILE A 165 -10.93 4.43 -8.94
C ILE A 165 -11.46 5.35 -10.03
N ASN A 166 -11.93 4.80 -11.14
CA ASN A 166 -12.50 5.58 -12.26
C ASN A 166 -13.73 6.43 -11.87
N LYS A 167 -14.48 6.00 -10.86
CA LYS A 167 -15.64 6.74 -10.33
C LYS A 167 -15.26 7.82 -9.31
N ASN A 168 -14.04 7.81 -8.79
CA ASN A 168 -13.60 8.69 -7.70
C ASN A 168 -12.39 9.52 -8.13
N SER A 169 -12.63 10.69 -8.73
CA SER A 169 -11.58 11.59 -9.26
C SER A 169 -10.62 12.14 -8.18
N ASN A 170 -11.01 12.08 -6.91
CA ASN A 170 -10.20 12.46 -5.76
C ASN A 170 -9.14 11.40 -5.36
N ILE A 171 -9.19 10.23 -5.97
CA ILE A 171 -8.28 9.12 -5.70
C ILE A 171 -7.20 9.06 -6.76
N THR A 172 -5.97 8.97 -6.33
CA THR A 172 -4.82 8.61 -7.15
C THR A 172 -4.16 7.35 -6.60
N VAL A 173 -3.48 6.61 -7.45
CA VAL A 173 -2.84 5.35 -7.06
C VAL A 173 -1.45 5.22 -7.69
N ASP A 174 -0.53 4.60 -7.01
CA ASP A 174 0.63 3.99 -7.66
C ASP A 174 0.48 2.47 -7.71
N ILE A 175 1.01 1.87 -8.74
CA ILE A 175 0.75 0.44 -8.99
C ILE A 175 1.66 -0.46 -8.16
N GLY A 176 2.94 -0.14 -8.04
CA GLY A 176 3.90 -1.05 -7.40
C GLY A 176 4.18 -2.30 -8.25
N GLN A 177 4.28 -2.16 -9.59
CA GLN A 177 4.37 -3.27 -10.53
C GLN A 177 5.47 -4.27 -10.22
N VAL A 178 5.11 -5.53 -10.03
CA VAL A 178 6.02 -6.67 -9.97
C VAL A 178 6.61 -6.94 -11.34
N LEU A 179 7.92 -7.21 -11.40
CA LEU A 179 8.59 -7.71 -12.58
C LEU A 179 9.31 -9.03 -12.27
N PHE A 180 9.42 -9.92 -13.26
CA PHE A 180 9.99 -11.26 -13.10
C PHE A 180 11.52 -11.23 -13.04
N LYS A 181 12.05 -10.82 -11.90
CA LYS A 181 13.49 -10.69 -11.64
C LYS A 181 13.82 -10.73 -10.15
N PRO A 182 15.12 -10.78 -9.80
CA PRO A 182 15.55 -10.63 -8.42
C PRO A 182 15.21 -9.24 -7.88
N THR A 183 14.79 -9.20 -6.63
CA THR A 183 14.59 -7.97 -5.86
C THR A 183 14.87 -8.22 -4.38
N VAL A 184 14.67 -7.19 -3.58
CA VAL A 184 14.68 -7.26 -2.12
C VAL A 184 13.35 -6.74 -1.61
N THR A 185 12.69 -7.52 -0.78
CA THR A 185 11.43 -7.08 -0.17
C THR A 185 11.68 -6.68 1.28
N ILE A 186 11.09 -5.55 1.68
CA ILE A 186 11.16 -4.99 3.03
C ILE A 186 9.73 -4.81 3.49
N SER A 187 9.16 -5.81 4.20
CA SER A 187 7.77 -5.68 4.64
C SER A 187 7.41 -6.69 5.71
N SER A 188 6.72 -6.24 6.75
CA SER A 188 6.05 -7.09 7.73
C SER A 188 4.91 -7.91 7.12
N ASP A 189 4.38 -7.49 5.98
CA ASP A 189 3.26 -8.14 5.30
C ASP A 189 3.63 -9.51 4.69
N ILE A 190 4.92 -9.83 4.61
CA ILE A 190 5.42 -11.17 4.26
C ILE A 190 4.82 -12.24 5.18
N LEU A 191 4.68 -11.95 6.47
CA LEU A 191 4.09 -12.88 7.43
C LEU A 191 2.63 -13.19 7.09
N ARG A 192 1.87 -12.18 6.68
CA ARG A 192 0.48 -12.36 6.22
C ARG A 192 0.41 -13.21 4.98
N GLN A 193 1.24 -12.95 3.96
CA GLN A 193 1.31 -13.77 2.76
C GLN A 193 1.68 -15.20 3.09
N PHE A 194 2.60 -15.41 4.03
CA PHE A 194 2.95 -16.75 4.50
C PHE A 194 1.78 -17.44 5.22
N ASN A 195 1.06 -16.73 6.06
CA ASN A 195 -0.10 -17.28 6.76
C ASN A 195 -1.27 -17.56 5.79
N ALA A 196 -1.40 -16.80 4.71
CA ALA A 196 -2.36 -17.03 3.64
C ALA A 196 -1.93 -18.13 2.65
N LYS A 197 -0.81 -18.84 2.87
CA LYS A 197 -0.24 -19.83 1.95
C LYS A 197 -1.18 -20.97 1.57
N LYS A 198 -2.19 -21.28 2.38
CA LYS A 198 -3.21 -22.27 2.05
C LYS A 198 -4.03 -21.85 0.82
N HIS A 199 -4.25 -20.56 0.65
CA HIS A 199 -5.00 -19.96 -0.45
C HIS A 199 -4.07 -19.54 -1.59
N ALA A 200 -3.07 -18.76 -1.28
CA ALA A 200 -2.19 -18.08 -2.25
C ALA A 200 -0.90 -18.85 -2.56
N LYS A 201 -0.49 -19.81 -1.72
CA LYS A 201 0.80 -20.53 -1.81
C LYS A 201 1.98 -19.60 -2.11
N PRO A 202 2.20 -18.54 -1.32
CA PRO A 202 3.29 -17.60 -1.55
C PRO A 202 4.64 -18.28 -1.34
N ASN A 203 5.63 -17.91 -2.14
CA ASN A 203 7.00 -18.43 -2.06
C ASN A 203 7.93 -17.56 -1.20
N LYS A 204 7.40 -16.62 -0.47
CA LYS A 204 8.21 -15.77 0.41
C LYS A 204 8.49 -16.50 1.72
N TRP A 205 9.76 -16.68 2.01
CA TRP A 205 10.24 -17.14 3.31
C TRP A 205 10.51 -15.94 4.20
N ILE A 206 10.08 -16.03 5.45
CA ILE A 206 10.23 -14.95 6.41
C ILE A 206 11.50 -15.18 7.20
N ILE A 207 12.40 -14.20 7.17
CA ILE A 207 13.29 -13.94 8.29
C ILE A 207 12.71 -12.69 8.94
N SER A 208 11.96 -12.86 10.02
CA SER A 208 11.37 -11.74 10.71
C SER A 208 12.29 -11.27 11.81
N GLU A 209 12.69 -10.03 11.76
CA GLU A 209 13.00 -9.30 12.98
C GLU A 209 11.69 -8.72 13.50
N VAL A 210 11.32 -9.13 14.71
CA VAL A 210 9.98 -8.88 15.29
C VAL A 210 9.97 -7.59 16.12
N GLU A 211 10.93 -6.71 15.98
CA GLU A 211 10.89 -5.42 16.66
C GLU A 211 10.15 -4.39 15.79
N ASP A 212 9.23 -3.67 16.37
CA ASP A 212 8.49 -2.53 15.80
C ASP A 212 7.64 -2.79 14.54
N GLY A 213 6.99 -3.93 14.43
CA GLY A 213 6.08 -4.20 13.33
C GLY A 213 6.68 -5.07 12.22
N GLY A 214 7.86 -5.64 12.43
CA GLY A 214 8.33 -6.80 11.71
C GLY A 214 8.77 -6.52 10.28
N GLY A 215 9.56 -5.48 10.04
CA GLY A 215 10.26 -5.29 8.77
C GLY A 215 11.56 -6.09 8.72
N GLY A 216 11.66 -7.08 7.82
CA GLY A 216 12.91 -7.76 7.50
C GLY A 216 13.30 -7.50 6.04
N ILE A 217 14.61 -7.57 5.74
CA ILE A 217 15.11 -7.54 4.36
C ILE A 217 15.19 -8.98 3.87
N VAL A 218 14.39 -9.32 2.86
CA VAL A 218 14.35 -10.66 2.29
C VAL A 218 14.66 -10.61 0.80
N PRO A 219 15.75 -11.25 0.33
CA PRO A 219 15.94 -11.47 -1.11
C PRO A 219 14.78 -12.27 -1.67
N TYR A 220 14.25 -11.83 -2.80
CA TYR A 220 13.13 -12.47 -3.44
C TYR A 220 13.29 -12.48 -4.96
N PHE A 221 12.84 -13.55 -5.59
CA PHE A 221 12.83 -13.67 -7.03
C PHE A 221 11.41 -13.94 -7.54
N TYR A 222 10.82 -12.97 -8.21
CA TYR A 222 9.53 -13.14 -8.87
C TYR A 222 9.69 -14.01 -10.12
N LYS A 223 8.88 -15.07 -10.22
CA LYS A 223 8.94 -16.06 -11.28
C LYS A 223 7.63 -16.13 -12.06
N GLU A 224 7.73 -16.10 -13.39
CA GLU A 224 6.59 -16.13 -14.31
C GLU A 224 5.74 -17.40 -14.21
N ASN A 225 6.36 -18.53 -13.90
CA ASN A 225 5.67 -19.81 -13.72
C ASN A 225 5.02 -20.00 -12.33
N ASN A 226 5.33 -19.14 -11.36
CA ASN A 226 4.69 -19.15 -10.05
C ASN A 226 3.32 -18.48 -10.15
N PHE A 227 2.27 -19.18 -9.74
CA PHE A 227 0.90 -18.66 -9.84
C PHE A 227 0.69 -17.32 -9.12
N VAL A 228 1.18 -17.18 -7.89
CA VAL A 228 1.00 -15.95 -7.11
C VAL A 228 1.75 -14.79 -7.75
N ASN A 229 3.01 -15.01 -8.18
CA ASN A 229 3.79 -13.96 -8.83
C ASN A 229 3.19 -13.55 -10.19
N ALA A 230 2.71 -14.52 -10.96
CA ALA A 230 2.02 -14.26 -12.22
C ALA A 230 0.74 -13.45 -11.99
N LEU A 231 -0.06 -13.81 -10.98
CA LEU A 231 -1.27 -13.06 -10.63
C LEU A 231 -0.95 -11.63 -10.17
N GLN A 232 0.08 -11.44 -9.34
CA GLN A 232 0.54 -10.11 -8.94
C GLN A 232 0.92 -9.26 -10.15
N TRP A 233 1.68 -9.85 -11.09
CA TRP A 233 2.08 -9.17 -12.32
C TRP A 233 0.86 -8.81 -13.19
N VAL A 234 -0.11 -9.74 -13.34
CA VAL A 234 -1.35 -9.51 -14.10
C VAL A 234 -2.17 -8.38 -13.49
N ILE A 235 -2.40 -8.39 -12.18
CA ILE A 235 -3.17 -7.34 -11.48
C ILE A 235 -2.58 -5.96 -11.74
N GLY A 236 -1.26 -5.82 -11.63
CA GLY A 236 -0.63 -4.53 -11.87
C GLY A 236 -0.82 -4.07 -13.33
N LEU A 237 -0.64 -4.96 -14.31
CA LEU A 237 -0.86 -4.64 -15.71
C LEU A 237 -2.33 -4.28 -16.01
N GLU A 238 -3.28 -5.04 -15.46
CA GLU A 238 -4.70 -4.78 -15.61
C GLU A 238 -5.08 -3.40 -15.07
N LEU A 239 -4.60 -3.03 -13.89
CA LEU A 239 -4.86 -1.71 -13.31
C LEU A 239 -4.33 -0.58 -14.19
N PHE A 240 -3.11 -0.71 -14.75
CA PHE A 240 -2.60 0.27 -15.71
C PHE A 240 -3.49 0.44 -16.94
N LEU A 241 -4.06 -0.67 -17.45
CA LEU A 241 -4.84 -0.67 -18.68
C LEU A 241 -6.31 -0.30 -18.46
N MET A 242 -6.84 -0.48 -17.24
CA MET A 242 -8.26 -0.29 -16.93
C MET A 242 -8.57 1.04 -16.25
N ILE A 243 -7.59 1.70 -15.63
CA ILE A 243 -7.76 3.05 -15.08
C ILE A 243 -7.72 4.03 -16.25
N LYS A 244 -8.85 4.71 -16.51
CA LYS A 244 -9.08 5.51 -17.71
C LYS A 244 -8.36 6.85 -17.70
N ASN A 245 -8.25 7.47 -16.51
CA ASN A 245 -7.61 8.77 -16.37
C ASN A 245 -6.12 8.58 -16.04
N PRO A 246 -5.19 8.92 -16.95
CA PRO A 246 -3.76 8.72 -16.72
C PRO A 246 -3.20 9.57 -15.57
N TYR A 247 -3.91 10.62 -15.14
CA TYR A 247 -3.52 11.41 -13.98
C TYR A 247 -3.90 10.78 -12.64
N GLN A 248 -4.61 9.66 -12.65
CA GLN A 248 -4.96 8.92 -11.44
C GLN A 248 -4.04 7.71 -11.19
N VAL A 249 -3.18 7.33 -12.13
CA VAL A 249 -2.34 6.13 -12.03
C VAL A 249 -0.87 6.46 -12.25
N PHE A 250 -0.03 6.07 -11.30
CA PHE A 250 1.41 6.34 -11.34
C PHE A 250 2.21 5.06 -11.54
N LEU A 251 3.24 5.20 -12.37
CA LEU A 251 4.19 4.13 -12.67
C LEU A 251 5.16 3.99 -11.51
N THR A 252 5.07 2.90 -10.75
CA THR A 252 6.01 2.54 -9.70
C THR A 252 6.29 1.03 -9.68
N THR A 253 7.34 0.64 -8.99
CA THR A 253 7.66 -0.75 -8.68
C THR A 253 7.61 -1.02 -7.18
N ASP A 254 7.15 -0.05 -6.39
CA ASP A 254 7.28 -0.10 -4.93
C ASP A 254 8.72 -0.47 -4.52
N HIS A 255 9.68 0.25 -5.10
CA HIS A 255 11.11 -0.05 -4.94
C HIS A 255 11.51 -0.22 -3.46
N PRO A 256 12.15 -1.34 -3.09
CA PRO A 256 12.57 -2.45 -3.96
C PRO A 256 11.57 -3.62 -4.07
N ASN A 257 10.38 -3.56 -3.42
CA ASN A 257 9.51 -4.71 -3.21
C ASN A 257 9.03 -5.40 -4.50
N GLY A 258 8.50 -4.68 -5.47
CA GLY A 258 8.01 -5.24 -6.74
C GLY A 258 9.13 -5.46 -7.75
N ALA A 259 10.06 -4.50 -7.83
CA ALA A 259 11.29 -4.58 -8.62
C ALA A 259 12.23 -3.43 -8.25
N PRO A 260 13.55 -3.54 -8.54
CA PRO A 260 14.47 -2.42 -8.38
C PRO A 260 14.13 -1.29 -9.36
N PHE A 261 14.39 -0.02 -8.96
CA PHE A 261 14.09 1.14 -9.81
C PHE A 261 14.82 1.13 -11.17
N THR A 262 15.95 0.43 -11.27
CA THR A 262 16.66 0.19 -12.55
C THR A 262 15.83 -0.60 -13.56
N SER A 263 14.68 -1.12 -13.17
CA SER A 263 13.74 -1.88 -14.02
C SER A 263 12.71 -0.99 -14.74
N TYR A 264 12.69 0.30 -14.49
CA TYR A 264 11.73 1.21 -15.15
C TYR A 264 11.76 1.17 -16.69
N PRO A 265 12.90 1.04 -17.38
CA PRO A 265 12.90 0.86 -18.84
C PRO A 265 12.11 -0.36 -19.31
N GLU A 266 12.17 -1.48 -18.57
CA GLU A 266 11.38 -2.68 -18.87
C GLU A 266 9.89 -2.45 -18.60
N LEU A 267 9.56 -1.77 -17.51
CA LEU A 267 8.18 -1.42 -17.16
C LEU A 267 7.56 -0.49 -18.22
N LEU A 268 8.31 0.51 -18.70
CA LEU A 268 7.87 1.36 -19.80
C LEU A 268 7.63 0.54 -21.06
N ARG A 269 8.55 -0.37 -21.38
CA ARG A 269 8.39 -1.29 -22.52
C ARG A 269 7.15 -2.16 -22.37
N LEU A 270 6.87 -2.69 -21.18
CA LEU A 270 5.67 -3.50 -20.91
C LEU A 270 4.38 -2.74 -21.24
N LEU A 271 4.35 -1.43 -20.99
CA LEU A 271 3.16 -0.61 -21.22
C LEU A 271 3.07 -0.10 -22.67
N MET A 272 4.20 0.14 -23.34
CA MET A 272 4.24 0.81 -24.65
C MET A 272 4.44 -0.15 -25.83
N ASP A 273 5.04 -1.33 -25.62
CA ASP A 273 5.33 -2.33 -26.65
C ASP A 273 4.36 -3.50 -26.54
N LEU A 274 3.38 -3.54 -27.46
CA LEU A 274 2.34 -4.58 -27.48
C LEU A 274 2.92 -5.98 -27.70
N ASP A 275 3.89 -6.12 -28.59
CA ASP A 275 4.48 -7.42 -28.91
C ASP A 275 5.29 -7.95 -27.73
N PHE A 276 6.04 -7.07 -27.08
CA PHE A 276 6.74 -7.41 -25.84
C PHE A 276 5.75 -7.84 -24.74
N ARG A 277 4.71 -7.04 -24.50
CA ARG A 277 3.67 -7.38 -23.52
C ARG A 277 3.01 -8.74 -23.80
N ASN A 278 2.61 -8.99 -25.04
CA ASN A 278 2.01 -10.27 -25.44
C ASN A 278 2.99 -11.44 -25.27
N SER A 279 4.27 -11.23 -25.59
CA SER A 279 5.33 -12.21 -25.34
C SER A 279 5.47 -12.52 -23.84
N GLN A 280 5.38 -11.53 -22.95
CA GLN A 280 5.42 -11.79 -21.51
C GLN A 280 4.17 -12.55 -21.04
N ILE A 281 2.96 -12.15 -21.47
CA ILE A 281 1.70 -12.85 -21.16
C ILE A 281 1.76 -14.33 -21.59
N SER A 282 2.41 -14.64 -22.71
CA SER A 282 2.53 -16.02 -23.19
C SER A 282 3.34 -16.94 -22.26
N LYS A 283 4.25 -16.38 -21.45
CA LYS A 283 5.19 -17.10 -20.56
C LYS A 283 4.66 -17.35 -19.16
N ILE A 284 3.72 -16.53 -18.69
CA ILE A 284 3.24 -16.61 -17.30
C ILE A 284 2.39 -17.85 -17.04
N ASN A 285 2.23 -18.18 -15.75
CA ASN A 285 1.36 -19.25 -15.31
C ASN A 285 -0.07 -19.04 -15.81
N LYS A 286 -0.56 -19.98 -16.63
CA LYS A 286 -1.88 -19.89 -17.29
C LYS A 286 -3.08 -19.84 -16.34
N SER A 287 -2.89 -20.19 -15.08
CA SER A 287 -3.97 -20.07 -14.08
C SER A 287 -4.12 -18.67 -13.50
N ALA A 288 -3.25 -17.74 -13.88
CA ALA A 288 -3.28 -16.35 -13.43
C ALA A 288 -4.03 -15.43 -14.41
N VAL A 289 -4.41 -15.96 -15.60
CA VAL A 289 -5.09 -15.23 -16.69
C VAL A 289 -6.48 -15.80 -16.90
#